data_14109853cf0b4b39cbcbd690a12ecfd9
#
_entry.id   14109853cf0b4b39cbcbd690a12ecfd9
#
_cell.length_a   1.000
_cell.length_b   1.000
_cell.length_c   1.000
_cell.angle_alpha   90.00
_cell.angle_beta   90.00
_cell.angle_gamma   90.00
#
_symmetry.space_group_name_H-M   'P 1'
#
loop_
_entity.id
_entity.type
_entity.pdbx_description
1 polymer ?
#
loop_
_entity_poly.entity_id
_entity_poly.type
_entity_poly.pdbx_seq_one_letter_code
_entity_poly.pdbx_strand_id
1 'polypeptide(L)'
;LKRRLLRIRQGEERLTAPDIPALTPREEEVLRLLAEGLSTKEIARALRLSPETVRSHLESLYAKLEARNRVEALSRARSLGFLP
;
A
#
# COMPACT_ATOMS: atom_id res chain seq x y z
N LEU A 1 -0.86 -14.91 20.27
CA LEU A 1 -1.13 -14.68 20.63
C LEU A 1 -1.48 -14.33 20.59
N LYS A 2 -0.88 -14.60 20.30
CA LYS A 2 -1.25 -14.35 20.49
C LYS A 2 -1.52 -14.12 20.11
N ARG A 3 -1.34 -14.78 19.76
CA ARG A 3 -1.69 -14.61 19.65
C ARG A 3 -1.76 -14.58 19.26
N ARG A 4 -1.51 -15.32 18.98
CA ARG A 4 -1.70 -15.41 19.00
C ARG A 4 -1.64 -15.97 18.75
N LEU A 5 -1.37 -16.57 18.34
CA LEU A 5 -1.28 -17.17 18.54
C LEU A 5 -1.71 -17.74 18.35
N LEU A 6 -1.56 -18.39 18.05
CA LEU A 6 -1.86 -18.86 18.30
C LEU A 6 -2.36 -19.29 17.95
N ARG A 7 -2.41 -19.86 17.55
CA ARG A 7 -2.81 -20.14 17.57
C ARG A 7 -2.85 -20.58 17.11
N ILE A 8 -2.80 -21.19 16.75
CA ILE A 8 -2.84 -21.53 16.87
C ILE A 8 -3.25 -21.86 16.57
N ARG A 9 -2.90 -22.43 16.18
CA ARG A 9 -3.12 -22.58 16.47
C ARG A 9 -3.15 -22.57 16.20
N GLN A 10 -2.97 -22.95 15.67
CA GLN A 10 -2.99 -22.63 15.95
C GLN A 10 -2.87 -22.28 15.77
N GLY A 11 -2.79 -22.65 15.25
CA GLY A 11 -2.51 -22.22 15.55
C GLY A 11 -2.57 -21.74 15.24
N GLU A 12 -2.42 -21.86 14.83
CA GLU A 12 -2.38 -21.30 15.04
C GLU A 12 -2.22 -20.59 14.92
N GLU A 13 -2.19 -20.50 14.47
CA GLU A 13 -1.82 -19.84 14.58
C GLU A 13 -1.53 -19.40 13.95
N ARG A 14 -0.98 -19.03 13.50
CA ARG A 14 -0.48 -18.65 12.83
C ARG A 14 0.63 -18.01 12.91
N LEU A 15 1.61 -18.26 12.61
CA LEU A 15 2.53 -17.68 12.53
C LEU A 15 2.84 -16.67 11.95
N THR A 16 3.41 -16.06 12.02
CA THR A 16 3.27 -15.03 11.57
C THR A 16 4.09 -14.39 10.56
N ALA A 17 3.75 -14.36 9.35
CA ALA A 17 4.18 -13.44 8.37
C ALA A 17 3.67 -12.06 8.75
N PRO A 18 4.44 -10.99 8.53
CA PRO A 18 3.90 -9.66 8.75
C PRO A 18 2.65 -9.49 7.90
N ASP A 19 1.66 -8.84 8.44
CA ASP A 19 0.44 -8.55 7.71
C ASP A 19 0.78 -7.69 6.52
N ILE A 20 0.51 -8.19 5.33
CA ILE A 20 0.69 -7.43 4.11
C ILE A 20 -0.68 -6.85 3.74
N PRO A 21 -0.81 -5.53 3.68
CA PRO A 21 -2.11 -4.93 3.35
C PRO A 21 -2.56 -5.31 1.95
N ALA A 22 -3.87 -5.45 1.78
CA ALA A 22 -4.42 -5.73 0.47
C ALA A 22 -4.67 -4.42 -0.25
N LEU A 23 -3.97 -4.20 -1.34
CA LEU A 23 -4.17 -3.02 -2.17
C LEU A 23 -5.17 -3.35 -3.26
N THR A 24 -6.06 -2.40 -3.55
CA THR A 24 -6.95 -2.55 -4.69
C THR A 24 -6.15 -2.43 -5.97
N PRO A 25 -6.67 -2.95 -7.11
CA PRO A 25 -5.97 -2.79 -8.38
C PRO A 25 -5.66 -1.33 -8.71
N ARG A 26 -6.57 -0.42 -8.39
CA ARG A 26 -6.35 1.00 -8.66
C ARG A 26 -5.25 1.56 -7.76
N GLU A 27 -5.23 1.14 -6.49
CA GLU A 27 -4.16 1.56 -5.59
C GLU A 27 -2.80 1.07 -6.07
N GLU A 28 -2.76 -0.15 -6.60
CA GLU A 28 -1.51 -0.67 -7.16
C GLU A 28 -1.05 0.14 -8.36
N GLU A 29 -2.01 0.56 -9.22
CA GLU A 29 -1.68 1.41 -10.35
C GLU A 29 -1.13 2.75 -9.90
N VAL A 30 -1.80 3.37 -8.91
CA VAL A 30 -1.35 4.65 -8.37
C VAL A 30 0.04 4.51 -7.76
N LEU A 31 0.28 3.43 -7.02
CA LEU A 31 1.58 3.18 -6.41
C LEU A 31 2.67 3.06 -7.48
N ARG A 32 2.40 2.35 -8.56
CA ARG A 32 3.37 2.16 -9.61
C ARG A 32 3.75 3.49 -10.27
N LEU A 33 2.74 4.32 -10.56
CA LEU A 33 3.01 5.61 -11.17
C LEU A 33 3.72 6.55 -10.19
N LEU A 34 3.39 6.44 -8.91
CA LEU A 34 4.08 7.20 -7.87
C LEU A 34 5.57 6.84 -7.85
N ALA A 35 5.87 5.54 -7.98
CA ALA A 35 7.25 5.06 -7.99
C ALA A 35 8.00 5.54 -9.23
N GLU A 36 7.29 5.81 -10.31
CA GLU A 36 7.90 6.36 -11.52
C GLU A 36 8.16 7.86 -11.42
N GLY A 37 7.74 8.48 -10.32
CA GLY A 37 8.01 9.90 -10.10
C GLY A 37 6.92 10.85 -10.56
N LEU A 38 5.74 10.33 -10.92
CA LEU A 38 4.66 11.18 -11.38
C LEU A 38 4.05 11.97 -10.22
N SER A 39 3.66 13.21 -10.51
CA SER A 39 2.91 14.03 -9.56
C SER A 39 1.46 13.58 -9.52
N THR A 40 0.71 14.09 -8.52
CA THR A 40 -0.72 13.79 -8.42
C THR A 40 -1.47 14.13 -9.72
N LYS A 41 -1.17 15.30 -10.29
CA LYS A 41 -1.80 15.70 -11.54
C LYS A 41 -1.45 14.77 -12.70
N GLU A 42 -0.20 14.36 -12.76
CA GLU A 42 0.25 13.44 -13.79
C GLU A 42 -0.39 12.08 -13.67
N ILE A 43 -0.51 11.59 -12.43
CA ILE A 43 -1.19 10.32 -12.19
C ILE A 43 -2.65 10.43 -12.61
N ALA A 44 -3.31 11.53 -12.23
CA ALA A 44 -4.71 11.75 -12.57
C ALA A 44 -4.90 11.73 -14.09
N ARG A 45 -4.00 12.40 -14.80
CA ARG A 45 -4.06 12.43 -16.26
C ARG A 45 -3.84 11.04 -16.86
N ALA A 46 -2.86 10.32 -16.33
CA ALA A 46 -2.54 8.98 -16.84
C ALA A 46 -3.69 8.00 -16.64
N LEU A 47 -4.41 8.12 -15.54
CA LEU A 47 -5.49 7.20 -15.20
C LEU A 47 -6.87 7.74 -15.57
N ARG A 48 -6.93 8.95 -16.11
CA ARG A 48 -8.18 9.62 -16.50
C ARG A 48 -9.11 9.80 -15.30
N LEU A 49 -8.52 10.25 -14.20
CA LEU A 49 -9.24 10.51 -12.95
C LEU A 49 -9.05 11.98 -12.60
N SER A 50 -9.92 12.47 -11.69
CA SER A 50 -9.70 13.81 -11.16
C SER A 50 -8.56 13.78 -10.14
N PRO A 51 -7.87 14.92 -9.94
CA PRO A 51 -6.83 14.96 -8.91
C PRO A 51 -7.36 14.64 -7.51
N GLU A 52 -8.61 15.01 -7.21
CA GLU A 52 -9.21 14.69 -5.91
C GLU A 52 -9.34 13.18 -5.74
N THR A 53 -9.75 12.47 -6.79
CA THR A 53 -9.86 11.02 -6.73
C THR A 53 -8.49 10.39 -6.51
N VAL A 54 -7.46 10.91 -7.17
CA VAL A 54 -6.10 10.41 -6.97
C VAL A 54 -5.65 10.66 -5.54
N ARG A 55 -5.96 11.86 -5.00
CA ARG A 55 -5.62 12.14 -3.61
C ARG A 55 -6.28 11.16 -2.64
N SER A 56 -7.55 10.82 -2.90
CA SER A 56 -8.24 9.82 -2.07
C SER A 56 -7.53 8.46 -2.15
N HIS A 57 -7.11 8.06 -3.33
CA HIS A 57 -6.38 6.81 -3.49
C HIS A 57 -5.04 6.88 -2.77
N LEU A 58 -4.35 8.02 -2.83
CA LEU A 58 -3.08 8.19 -2.14
C LEU A 58 -3.26 8.14 -0.63
N GLU A 59 -4.31 8.78 -0.09
CA GLU A 59 -4.57 8.75 1.33
C GLU A 59 -4.81 7.32 1.81
N SER A 60 -5.62 6.58 1.07
CA SER A 60 -5.89 5.18 1.38
C SER A 60 -4.60 4.35 1.30
N LEU A 61 -3.83 4.56 0.25
CA LEU A 61 -2.58 3.85 0.04
C LEU A 61 -1.59 4.13 1.17
N TYR A 62 -1.42 5.40 1.53
CA TYR A 62 -0.50 5.77 2.61
C TYR A 62 -0.95 5.17 3.94
N ALA A 63 -2.26 5.16 4.20
CA ALA A 63 -2.77 4.56 5.42
C ALA A 63 -2.47 3.07 5.46
N LYS A 64 -2.69 2.37 4.35
CA LYS A 64 -2.42 0.93 4.29
C LYS A 64 -0.95 0.61 4.44
N LEU A 65 -0.08 1.46 3.90
CA LEU A 65 1.37 1.28 4.01
C LEU A 65 1.93 1.85 5.30
N GLU A 66 1.08 2.50 6.12
CA GLU A 66 1.51 3.16 7.35
C GLU A 66 2.62 4.16 7.07
N ALA A 67 2.43 4.94 6.00
CA ALA A 67 3.40 5.92 5.54
C ALA A 67 2.84 7.31 5.73
N ARG A 68 3.72 8.26 6.04
CA ARG A 68 3.34 9.65 6.26
C ARG A 68 3.64 10.55 5.07
N ASN A 69 4.40 10.04 4.12
CA ASN A 69 4.78 10.82 2.95
C ASN A 69 5.18 9.87 1.84
N ARG A 70 5.49 10.45 0.68
CA ARG A 70 5.81 9.68 -0.53
C ARG A 70 7.02 8.79 -0.33
N VAL A 71 8.07 9.32 0.30
CA VAL A 71 9.31 8.56 0.49
C VAL A 71 9.05 7.32 1.33
N GLU A 72 8.32 7.51 2.44
CA GLU A 72 7.98 6.38 3.30
C GLU A 72 7.10 5.37 2.57
N ALA A 73 6.14 5.87 1.79
CA ALA A 73 5.24 4.98 1.06
C ALA A 73 6.01 4.09 0.10
N LEU A 74 6.96 4.66 -0.64
CA LEU A 74 7.74 3.89 -1.59
C LEU A 74 8.67 2.91 -0.88
N SER A 75 9.26 3.34 0.23
CA SER A 75 10.12 2.48 1.03
C SER A 75 9.34 1.29 1.60
N ARG A 76 8.16 1.57 2.18
CA ARG A 76 7.31 0.50 2.71
C ARG A 76 6.86 -0.46 1.62
N ALA A 77 6.48 0.10 0.47
CA ALA A 77 6.02 -0.72 -0.64
C ALA A 77 7.10 -1.68 -1.12
N ARG A 78 8.36 -1.23 -1.15
CA ARG A 78 9.47 -2.10 -1.51
C ARG A 78 9.69 -3.19 -0.47
N SER A 79 9.63 -2.82 0.81
CA SER A 79 9.81 -3.77 1.91
C SER A 79 8.74 -4.85 1.89
N LEU A 80 7.52 -4.49 1.49
CA LEU A 80 6.39 -5.42 1.47
C LEU A 80 6.28 -6.20 0.15
N GLY A 81 7.11 -5.89 -0.83
CA GLY A 81 7.13 -6.62 -2.09
C GLY A 81 6.21 -6.08 -3.17
N PHE A 82 5.61 -4.91 -2.95
CA PHE A 82 4.75 -4.29 -3.97
C PHE A 82 5.56 -3.65 -5.10
N LEU A 83 6.81 -3.31 -4.83
CA LEU A 83 7.70 -2.70 -5.81
C LEU A 83 9.02 -3.47 -5.85
N PRO A 84 9.68 -3.51 -7.01
CA PRO A 84 10.98 -4.17 -7.10
C PRO A 84 12.07 -3.46 -6.32
#